data_eca9f745e7b68c9d9d8da7b90f0c845c
#
_entry.id   eca9f745e7b68c9d9d8da7b90f0c845c
#
_cell.length_a   1.000
_cell.length_b   1.000
_cell.length_c   1.000
_cell.angle_alpha   90.00
_cell.angle_beta   90.00
_cell.angle_gamma   90.00
#
_symmetry.space_group_name_H-M   'P 1'
#
loop_
_entity.id
_entity.type
_entity.pdbx_description
1 polymer ?
#
loop_
_entity_poly.entity_id
_entity_poly.type
_entity_poly.pdbx_seq_one_letter_code
_entity_poly.pdbx_strand_id
1 'polypeptide(L)'
;RRGRTLGFPTANLAPENELLPANGVYATRVAFLDGDRPGPVAHPAVTNIGTRPTFEPGRVLVETHLLDYSGDLYDRRIAVAFSRRIRAERRFSGPEELARQIALDAAEARRLLAASPS
;
A
#
# COMPACT_ATOMS: atom_id res chain seq x y z
N ARG A 1 -3.11 -5.62 11.43
CA ARG A 1 -4.50 -6.02 11.29
C ARG A 1 -5.47 -4.90 11.17
N ARG A 2 -4.96 -3.70 11.26
CA ARG A 2 -5.81 -2.55 11.08
C ARG A 2 -6.49 -2.53 9.73
N GLY A 3 -5.82 -3.08 8.71
CA GLY A 3 -6.39 -3.09 7.38
C GLY A 3 -7.71 -3.81 7.29
N ARG A 4 -7.97 -4.73 8.20
CA ARG A 4 -9.23 -5.47 8.17
C ARG A 4 -10.41 -4.57 8.50
N THR A 5 -10.21 -3.61 9.38
CA THR A 5 -11.30 -2.68 9.72
C THR A 5 -11.62 -1.74 8.59
N LEU A 6 -10.71 -1.60 7.63
CA LEU A 6 -10.88 -0.72 6.47
C LEU A 6 -11.32 -1.49 5.23
N GLY A 7 -11.50 -2.81 5.35
CA GLY A 7 -12.01 -3.61 4.25
C GLY A 7 -10.96 -4.21 3.32
N PHE A 8 -9.68 -3.96 3.57
CA PHE A 8 -8.61 -4.51 2.75
C PHE A 8 -7.51 -5.07 3.63
N PRO A 9 -6.92 -6.21 3.26
CA PRO A 9 -5.73 -6.68 3.98
C PRO A 9 -4.61 -5.64 3.86
N THR A 10 -3.96 -5.37 4.99
CA THR A 10 -2.97 -4.31 5.05
C THR A 10 -1.68 -4.83 5.66
N ALA A 11 -0.56 -4.45 5.07
CA ALA A 11 0.75 -4.72 5.60
C ALA A 11 1.44 -3.41 5.94
N ASN A 12 2.00 -3.34 7.14
CA ASN A 12 2.89 -2.26 7.54
C ASN A 12 4.29 -2.74 7.28
N LEU A 13 5.00 -2.04 6.44
CA LEU A 13 6.27 -2.53 5.93
C LEU A 13 7.44 -1.86 6.62
N ALA A 14 8.47 -2.66 6.89
CA ALA A 14 9.79 -2.17 7.23
C ALA A 14 10.64 -2.37 5.97
N PRO A 15 10.85 -1.33 5.18
CA PRO A 15 11.53 -1.51 3.91
C PRO A 15 12.98 -1.95 4.10
N GLU A 16 13.37 -2.96 3.32
CA GLU A 16 14.76 -3.42 3.30
C GLU A 16 15.56 -2.70 2.23
N ASN A 17 14.88 -2.01 1.35
CA ASN A 17 15.48 -1.24 0.27
C ASN A 17 15.30 0.23 0.59
N GLU A 18 16.37 1.00 0.45
CA GLU A 18 16.34 2.42 0.82
C GLU A 18 15.75 3.32 -0.24
N LEU A 19 15.56 2.82 -1.46
CA LEU A 19 15.03 3.64 -2.54
C LEU A 19 13.52 3.62 -2.51
N LEU A 20 12.95 4.64 -1.89
CA LEU A 20 11.50 4.82 -1.85
C LEU A 20 11.11 6.09 -2.59
N PRO A 21 9.94 6.10 -3.24
CA PRO A 21 9.45 7.34 -3.82
C PRO A 21 9.03 8.33 -2.73
N ALA A 22 8.71 9.53 -3.13
CA ALA A 22 8.30 10.57 -2.21
C ALA A 22 7.02 10.19 -1.48
N ASN A 23 6.73 10.88 -0.38
CA ASN A 23 5.49 10.67 0.35
C ASN A 23 4.29 10.83 -0.57
N GLY A 24 3.30 9.98 -0.36
CA GLY A 24 2.10 10.01 -1.19
C GLY A 24 1.44 8.65 -1.21
N VAL A 25 0.40 8.56 -2.02
CA VAL A 25 -0.38 7.34 -2.19
C VAL A 25 -0.20 6.87 -3.62
N TYR A 26 0.09 5.59 -3.77
CA TYR A 26 0.52 5.02 -5.04
C TYR A 26 -0.29 3.79 -5.41
N ALA A 27 -0.54 3.63 -6.71
CA ALA A 27 -0.97 2.36 -7.26
C ALA A 27 0.24 1.46 -7.36
N THR A 28 0.13 0.24 -6.84
CA THR A 28 1.26 -0.68 -6.73
C THR A 28 0.84 -2.09 -7.09
N ARG A 29 1.84 -2.94 -7.31
CA ARG A 29 1.64 -4.37 -7.44
C ARG A 29 2.49 -5.07 -6.40
N VAL A 30 1.91 -6.07 -5.76
CA VAL A 30 2.54 -6.77 -4.65
C VAL A 30 2.71 -8.24 -5.01
N ALA A 31 3.91 -8.74 -4.88
CA ALA A 31 4.19 -10.16 -5.03
C ALA A 31 4.66 -10.71 -3.69
N PHE A 32 4.18 -11.90 -3.34
CA PHE A 32 4.69 -12.58 -2.15
C PHE A 32 6.02 -13.19 -2.47
N LEU A 33 6.97 -13.04 -1.54
CA LEU A 33 8.31 -13.57 -1.73
C LEU A 33 8.37 -15.03 -1.30
N ASP A 34 9.07 -15.81 -2.11
CA ASP A 34 9.43 -17.18 -1.78
C ASP A 34 10.95 -17.16 -1.65
N GLY A 35 11.42 -17.12 -0.40
CA GLY A 35 12.82 -16.77 -0.16
C GLY A 35 13.04 -15.34 -0.61
N ASP A 36 13.96 -15.13 -1.53
CA ASP A 36 14.24 -13.80 -2.07
C ASP A 36 13.65 -13.61 -3.46
N ARG A 37 12.82 -14.54 -3.92
CA ARG A 37 12.23 -14.46 -5.26
C ARG A 37 10.77 -14.05 -5.19
N PRO A 38 10.35 -13.09 -6.02
CA PRO A 38 8.93 -12.77 -6.11
C PRO A 38 8.16 -13.94 -6.70
N GLY A 39 6.98 -14.19 -6.13
CA GLY A 39 6.09 -15.18 -6.70
C GLY A 39 5.52 -14.73 -8.03
N PRO A 40 4.78 -15.62 -8.71
CA PRO A 40 4.32 -15.34 -10.08
C PRO A 40 3.12 -14.40 -10.16
N VAL A 41 2.42 -14.19 -9.05
CA VAL A 41 1.21 -13.37 -9.07
C VAL A 41 1.54 -11.99 -8.54
N ALA A 42 1.14 -10.96 -9.29
CA ALA A 42 1.27 -9.57 -8.88
C ALA A 42 -0.12 -9.05 -8.51
N HIS A 43 -0.34 -8.83 -7.22
CA HIS A 43 -1.64 -8.40 -6.71
C HIS A 43 -1.74 -6.88 -6.77
N PRO A 44 -2.87 -6.34 -7.27
CA PRO A 44 -3.06 -4.89 -7.24
C PRO A 44 -3.18 -4.39 -5.81
N ALA A 45 -2.65 -3.21 -5.58
CA ALA A 45 -2.60 -2.67 -4.24
C ALA A 45 -2.52 -1.15 -4.27
N VAL A 46 -2.77 -0.56 -3.10
CA VAL A 46 -2.54 0.86 -2.85
C VAL A 46 -1.52 0.96 -1.73
N THR A 47 -0.47 1.72 -1.96
CA THR A 47 0.59 1.89 -0.99
C THR A 47 0.69 3.35 -0.57
N ASN A 48 0.69 3.57 0.73
CA ASN A 48 0.82 4.89 1.32
C ASN A 48 2.21 5.03 1.94
N ILE A 49 2.94 6.06 1.51
CA ILE A 49 4.22 6.41 2.11
C ILE A 49 4.03 7.73 2.83
N GLY A 50 4.32 7.73 4.13
CA GLY A 50 4.12 8.92 4.93
C GLY A 50 5.01 8.94 6.15
N THR A 51 4.88 10.01 6.93
CA THR A 51 5.61 10.16 8.17
C THR A 51 4.65 10.45 9.29
N ARG A 52 5.03 10.03 10.49
CA ARG A 52 4.28 10.38 11.71
C ARG A 52 5.10 11.35 12.52
N PRO A 53 4.71 12.61 12.50
CA PRO A 53 5.52 13.63 13.20
C PRO A 53 5.47 13.51 14.71
N THR A 54 4.49 12.82 15.28
CA THR A 54 4.24 12.82 16.70
C THR A 54 5.18 11.94 17.50
N PHE A 55 5.48 10.75 16.98
CA PHE A 55 6.22 9.76 17.77
C PHE A 55 7.68 9.67 17.36
N GLU A 56 7.93 9.57 16.08
CA GLU A 56 9.28 9.42 15.57
C GLU A 56 9.42 10.33 14.37
N PRO A 57 9.74 11.60 14.61
CA PRO A 57 9.87 12.56 13.49
C PRO A 57 10.88 12.06 12.47
N GLY A 58 10.52 12.15 11.21
CA GLY A 58 11.37 11.71 10.13
C GLY A 58 11.28 10.24 9.80
N ARG A 59 10.58 9.46 10.61
CA ARG A 59 10.42 8.05 10.31
C ARG A 59 9.38 7.85 9.21
N VAL A 60 9.76 7.13 8.19
CA VAL A 60 8.87 6.84 7.07
C VAL A 60 8.06 5.58 7.37
N LEU A 61 6.76 5.67 7.15
CA LEU A 61 5.86 4.53 7.28
C LEU A 61 5.35 4.14 5.92
N VAL A 62 5.39 2.84 5.63
CA VAL A 62 4.89 2.30 4.38
C VAL A 62 3.77 1.32 4.70
N GLU A 63 2.56 1.65 4.24
CA GLU A 63 1.40 0.78 4.42
C GLU A 63 0.88 0.38 3.05
N THR A 64 0.64 -0.91 2.86
CA THR A 64 0.15 -1.43 1.60
C THR A 64 -1.17 -2.16 1.82
N HIS A 65 -2.19 -1.77 1.06
CA HIS A 65 -3.51 -2.38 1.09
C HIS A 65 -3.69 -3.20 -0.18
N LEU A 66 -3.84 -4.52 -0.05
CA LEU A 66 -4.07 -5.39 -1.20
C LEU A 66 -5.54 -5.35 -1.56
N LEU A 67 -5.83 -5.18 -2.86
CA LEU A 67 -7.20 -4.92 -3.32
C LEU A 67 -7.99 -6.18 -3.61
N ASP A 68 -7.35 -7.16 -4.26
CA ASP A 68 -8.05 -8.36 -4.71
C ASP A 68 -7.45 -9.60 -4.04
N TYR A 69 -7.31 -9.52 -2.74
CA TYR A 69 -6.70 -10.58 -1.97
C TYR A 69 -7.42 -10.69 -0.63
N SER A 70 -7.66 -11.91 -0.21
CA SER A 70 -8.15 -12.16 1.14
C SER A 70 -7.19 -13.12 1.82
N GLY A 71 -6.93 -12.88 3.09
CA GLY A 71 -6.00 -13.69 3.85
C GLY A 71 -5.20 -12.83 4.80
N ASP A 72 -4.40 -13.50 5.62
CA ASP A 72 -3.58 -12.84 6.61
C ASP A 72 -2.22 -12.52 5.99
N LEU A 73 -1.76 -11.30 6.20
CA LEU A 73 -0.46 -10.86 5.71
C LEU A 73 0.60 -10.88 6.79
N TYR A 74 0.26 -11.38 7.97
CA TYR A 74 1.17 -11.40 9.10
C TYR A 74 2.38 -12.27 8.77
N ASP A 75 3.57 -11.74 9.06
CA ASP A 75 4.85 -12.45 8.83
C ASP A 75 5.13 -12.81 7.38
N ARG A 76 4.41 -12.20 6.43
CA ARG A 76 4.70 -12.42 5.03
C ARG A 76 5.69 -11.37 4.53
N ARG A 77 6.66 -11.82 3.76
CA ARG A 77 7.56 -10.90 3.05
C ARG A 77 6.98 -10.64 1.67
N ILE A 78 6.99 -9.38 1.28
CA ILE A 78 6.41 -8.99 0.00
C ILE A 78 7.36 -8.05 -0.73
N ALA A 79 7.23 -8.05 -2.06
CA ALA A 79 7.89 -7.09 -2.92
C ALA A 79 6.82 -6.15 -3.46
N VAL A 80 7.05 -4.85 -3.33
CA VAL A 80 6.11 -3.83 -3.78
C VAL A 80 6.70 -3.11 -4.98
N ALA A 81 6.00 -3.16 -6.10
CA ALA A 81 6.42 -2.45 -7.30
C ALA A 81 5.51 -1.24 -7.48
N PHE A 82 6.10 -0.06 -7.44
CA PHE A 82 5.34 1.20 -7.59
C PHE A 82 5.07 1.46 -9.06
N SER A 83 3.82 1.78 -9.36
CA SER A 83 3.40 2.02 -10.74
C SER A 83 3.10 3.49 -10.99
N ARG A 84 2.13 4.05 -10.29
CA ARG A 84 1.69 5.42 -10.50
C ARG A 84 1.35 6.09 -9.18
N ARG A 85 1.65 7.37 -9.08
CA ARG A 85 1.21 8.16 -7.94
C ARG A 85 -0.25 8.53 -8.10
N ILE A 86 -1.04 8.31 -7.06
CA ILE A 86 -2.46 8.64 -7.06
C ILE A 86 -2.68 10.05 -6.54
N ARG A 87 -2.08 10.36 -5.40
CA ARG A 87 -2.31 11.64 -4.75
C ARG A 87 -1.28 11.87 -3.64
N ALA A 88 -1.27 13.09 -3.15
CA ALA A 88 -0.47 13.41 -1.98
C ALA A 88 -1.11 12.80 -0.73
N GLU A 89 -0.33 12.66 0.30
CA GLU A 89 -0.80 12.25 1.59
C GLU A 89 -1.73 13.31 2.17
N ARG A 90 -2.75 12.88 2.94
CA ARG A 90 -3.62 13.84 3.62
C ARG A 90 -4.12 13.27 4.92
N ARG A 91 -4.56 14.16 5.77
CA ARG A 91 -5.14 13.79 7.05
C ARG A 91 -6.64 13.70 6.92
N PHE A 92 -7.25 12.89 7.79
CA PHE A 92 -8.68 12.65 7.76
C PHE A 92 -9.27 12.99 9.13
N SER A 93 -10.49 13.51 9.10
CA SER A 93 -11.16 13.91 10.32
C SER A 93 -11.66 12.73 11.12
N GLY A 94 -11.82 11.57 10.49
CA GLY A 94 -12.30 10.39 11.20
C GLY A 94 -12.31 9.18 10.31
N PRO A 95 -12.69 8.02 10.88
CA PRO A 95 -12.61 6.76 10.13
C PRO A 95 -13.55 6.69 8.94
N GLU A 96 -14.68 7.40 8.97
CA GLU A 96 -15.59 7.36 7.83
C GLU A 96 -15.00 8.07 6.62
N GLU A 97 -14.39 9.23 6.82
CA GLU A 97 -13.75 9.94 5.74
C GLU A 97 -12.58 9.13 5.18
N LEU A 98 -11.80 8.54 6.07
CA LEU A 98 -10.69 7.70 5.67
C LEU A 98 -11.16 6.52 4.82
N ALA A 99 -12.22 5.84 5.25
CA ALA A 99 -12.74 4.70 4.51
C ALA A 99 -13.22 5.09 3.12
N ARG A 100 -13.89 6.24 3.01
CA ARG A 100 -14.34 6.73 1.70
C ARG A 100 -13.16 7.00 0.78
N GLN A 101 -12.11 7.61 1.33
CA GLN A 101 -10.93 7.92 0.52
C GLN A 101 -10.21 6.64 0.09
N ILE A 102 -10.14 5.65 0.97
CA ILE A 102 -9.51 4.38 0.61
C ILE A 102 -10.27 3.71 -0.53
N ALA A 103 -11.60 3.78 -0.51
CA ALA A 103 -12.39 3.22 -1.61
C ALA A 103 -12.12 3.95 -2.93
N LEU A 104 -11.98 5.27 -2.89
CA LEU A 104 -11.66 6.03 -4.08
C LEU A 104 -10.26 5.71 -4.58
N ASP A 105 -9.31 5.56 -3.67
CA ASP A 105 -7.94 5.21 -4.04
C ASP A 105 -7.89 3.82 -4.68
N ALA A 106 -8.67 2.87 -4.14
CA ALA A 106 -8.72 1.53 -4.70
C ALA A 106 -9.26 1.54 -6.12
N ALA A 107 -10.32 2.31 -6.36
CA ALA A 107 -10.88 2.41 -7.70
C ALA A 107 -9.88 3.03 -8.67
N GLU A 108 -9.19 4.08 -8.24
CA GLU A 108 -8.21 4.73 -9.09
C GLU A 108 -7.01 3.82 -9.35
N ALA A 109 -6.57 3.09 -8.33
CA ALA A 109 -5.47 2.15 -8.52
C ALA A 109 -5.83 1.08 -9.55
N ARG A 110 -7.03 0.53 -9.46
CA ARG A 110 -7.45 -0.48 -10.44
C ARG A 110 -7.48 0.09 -11.85
N ARG A 111 -7.93 1.33 -11.99
CA ARG A 111 -7.95 1.99 -13.28
C ARG A 111 -6.54 2.19 -13.82
N LEU A 112 -5.66 2.70 -12.99
CA LEU A 112 -4.27 2.97 -13.40
C LEU A 112 -3.52 1.69 -13.74
N LEU A 113 -3.70 0.65 -12.94
CA LEU A 113 -3.00 -0.61 -13.16
C LEU A 113 -3.51 -1.31 -14.41
N ALA A 114 -4.79 -1.20 -14.71
CA ALA A 114 -5.34 -1.77 -15.94
C ALA A 114 -4.78 -1.06 -17.16
N ALA A 115 -4.49 0.23 -17.04
CA ALA A 115 -3.94 1.01 -18.15
C ALA A 115 -2.43 0.82 -18.32
N SER A 116 -1.77 0.24 -17.32
CA SER A 116 -0.32 0.01 -17.33
C SER A 116 -0.03 -1.44 -17.02
N PRO A 117 -0.35 -2.36 -17.93
CA PRO A 117 -0.08 -3.77 -17.71
C PRO A 117 1.42 -4.02 -17.76
N SER A 118 1.86 -4.91 -16.91
CA SER A 118 3.23 -5.41 -16.99
C SER A 118 3.69 -5.97 -15.70
#